data_49a5d70da202b566a4f110ed59c515b8
#
_entry.id   49a5d70da202b566a4f110ed59c515b8
#
_cell.length_a   1.000
_cell.length_b   1.000
_cell.length_c   1.000
_cell.angle_alpha   90.00
_cell.angle_beta   90.00
_cell.angle_gamma   90.00
#
_symmetry.space_group_name_H-M   'P 1'
#
loop_
_entity.id
_entity.type
_entity.pdbx_description
1 polymer ?
#
loop_
_entity_poly.entity_id
_entity_poly.type
_entity_poly.pdbx_seq_one_letter_code
_entity_poly.pdbx_strand_id
1 'polypeptide(L)'
;EICACLVGSEMCIRDRPTPGAVCPSQLSQWPVQIKLAGVAAPYFENADILIAADCTAYAYGNFHADFIRGRITLIGCPKLDAVDYTEKLTAIFASHNIRSVTVARMEVPCCGGIEYAVQNAIAASGKDIPCRVAVIGTDGTILEERVS
;
A
#
# COMPACT_ATOMS: atom_id res chain seq x y z
N GLU A 1 6.36 4.90 -20.45
CA GLU A 1 6.24 5.46 -20.00
C GLU A 1 5.97 5.52 -19.71
N ILE A 2 5.31 5.19 -20.02
CA ILE A 2 4.66 5.56 -19.63
C ILE A 2 4.19 5.84 -19.35
N CYS A 3 3.83 5.54 -19.38
CA CYS A 3 2.83 6.36 -19.15
C CYS A 3 2.97 7.38 -18.41
N ALA A 4 2.88 6.86 -18.62
CA ALA A 4 3.05 7.82 -18.26
C ALA A 4 3.19 8.32 -18.02
N CYS A 5 2.89 8.14 -18.04
CA CYS A 5 2.98 9.02 -17.76
C CYS A 5 3.38 9.41 -17.55
N LEU A 6 3.40 9.17 -17.78
CA LEU A 6 3.75 10.01 -17.59
C LEU A 6 4.37 10.49 -17.34
N VAL A 7 4.39 10.19 -17.43
CA VAL A 7 4.96 11.02 -17.09
C VAL A 7 5.35 11.57 -16.70
N GLY A 8 5.39 11.38 -16.66
CA GLY A 8 5.80 12.13 -16.09
C GLY A 8 5.93 12.50 -15.70
N SER A 9 5.70 12.40 -15.52
CA SER A 9 5.78 13.07 -15.06
C SER A 9 5.66 13.45 -14.73
N GLU A 10 5.31 13.22 -14.54
CA GLU A 10 4.97 13.84 -14.23
C GLU A 10 4.68 14.03 -14.22
N MET A 11 4.31 13.78 -14.60
CA MET A 11 3.89 14.10 -14.57
C MET A 11 3.51 14.40 -14.71
N CYS A 12 3.26 14.50 -14.88
CA CYS A 12 2.82 14.96 -15.02
C CYS A 12 2.27 15.62 -14.93
N ILE A 13 2.22 16.47 -14.76
CA ILE A 13 1.54 16.85 -14.91
C ILE A 13 1.19 16.85 -14.76
N ARG A 14 1.35 17.53 -13.64
CA ARG A 14 0.74 16.90 -14.05
C ARG A 14 0.51 16.64 -15.34
N ASP A 15 1.23 16.23 -15.84
CA ASP A 15 0.98 16.06 -17.24
C ASP A 15 -0.07 14.98 -17.43
N ARG A 16 -0.99 15.22 -18.34
CA ARG A 16 -1.99 14.23 -18.71
C ARG A 16 -1.34 13.18 -19.59
N PRO A 17 -1.77 11.93 -19.46
CA PRO A 17 -1.39 10.92 -20.46
C PRO A 17 -1.86 11.34 -21.85
N THR A 18 -1.08 10.99 -22.86
CA THR A 18 -1.49 11.17 -24.25
C THR A 18 -2.76 10.36 -24.50
N PRO A 19 -3.73 10.89 -25.28
CA PRO A 19 -4.90 10.09 -25.62
C PRO A 19 -4.50 8.74 -26.19
N GLY A 20 -5.09 7.67 -25.66
CA GLY A 20 -4.73 6.30 -26.03
C GLY A 20 -3.57 5.69 -25.27
N ALA A 21 -2.87 6.47 -24.42
CA ALA A 21 -1.81 5.94 -23.57
C ALA A 21 -2.41 5.03 -22.51
N VAL A 22 -1.75 3.90 -22.22
CA VAL A 22 -2.21 2.91 -21.25
C VAL A 22 -1.15 2.76 -20.17
N CYS A 23 -1.56 2.95 -18.91
CA CYS A 23 -0.70 2.68 -17.76
C CYS A 23 -0.94 1.24 -17.34
N PRO A 24 0.04 0.34 -17.48
CA PRO A 24 -0.17 -1.07 -17.18
C PRO A 24 -0.38 -1.31 -15.70
N SER A 25 -1.17 -2.32 -15.38
CA SER A 25 -1.32 -2.76 -13.98
C SER A 25 0.01 -3.29 -13.48
N GLN A 26 0.35 -2.91 -12.25
CA GLN A 26 1.54 -3.42 -11.58
C GLN A 26 1.19 -4.46 -10.52
N LEU A 27 -0.08 -4.84 -10.42
CA LEU A 27 -0.53 -5.82 -9.43
C LEU A 27 -0.01 -7.21 -9.81
N SER A 28 0.59 -7.90 -8.85
CA SER A 28 1.26 -9.17 -9.10
C SER A 28 0.67 -10.34 -8.30
N GLN A 29 -0.37 -10.10 -7.51
CA GLN A 29 -0.98 -11.18 -6.75
C GLN A 29 -2.49 -10.91 -6.56
N TRP A 30 -3.20 -11.94 -6.10
CA TRP A 30 -4.63 -11.89 -5.81
C TRP A 30 -4.94 -12.91 -4.73
N PRO A 31 -5.85 -12.65 -3.77
CA PRO A 31 -6.66 -11.44 -3.60
C PRO A 31 -5.87 -10.30 -2.95
N VAL A 32 -6.42 -9.07 -2.97
CA VAL A 32 -5.76 -7.90 -2.39
C VAL A 32 -6.32 -7.52 -1.02
N GLN A 33 -7.56 -7.89 -0.70
CA GLN A 33 -8.15 -7.55 0.60
C GLN A 33 -7.43 -8.29 1.73
N ILE A 34 -7.07 -7.55 2.79
CA ILE A 34 -6.36 -8.14 3.93
C ILE A 34 -7.14 -9.33 4.49
N LYS A 35 -8.45 -9.20 4.61
CA LYS A 35 -9.29 -10.24 5.19
C LYS A 35 -9.34 -11.51 4.34
N LEU A 36 -9.08 -11.40 3.05
CA LEU A 36 -9.15 -12.54 2.13
C LEU A 36 -7.81 -13.19 1.84
N ALA A 37 -6.71 -12.47 2.06
CA ALA A 37 -5.38 -12.99 1.76
C ALA A 37 -5.03 -14.15 2.69
N GLY A 38 -4.43 -15.19 2.12
CA GLY A 38 -4.00 -16.34 2.92
C GLY A 38 -2.70 -16.05 3.66
N VAL A 39 -2.65 -16.31 4.96
CA VAL A 39 -1.47 -16.05 5.78
C VAL A 39 -0.25 -16.80 5.26
N ALA A 40 -0.45 -18.02 4.77
CA ALA A 40 0.64 -18.89 4.33
C ALA A 40 0.98 -18.73 2.84
N ALA A 41 0.44 -17.72 2.17
CA ALA A 41 0.66 -17.54 0.73
C ALA A 41 2.15 -17.36 0.43
N PRO A 42 2.69 -18.10 -0.57
CA PRO A 42 4.13 -18.07 -0.82
C PRO A 42 4.65 -16.75 -1.36
N TYR A 43 3.79 -15.91 -1.93
CA TYR A 43 4.24 -14.63 -2.48
C TYR A 43 4.67 -13.63 -1.40
N PHE A 44 4.37 -13.89 -0.11
CA PHE A 44 4.85 -13.03 0.97
C PHE A 44 6.32 -13.24 1.29
N GLU A 45 6.90 -14.37 0.90
CA GLU A 45 8.29 -14.68 1.26
C GLU A 45 9.24 -13.75 0.52
N ASN A 46 10.13 -13.09 1.28
CA ASN A 46 11.12 -12.13 0.77
C ASN A 46 10.47 -10.94 0.06
N ALA A 47 9.27 -10.56 0.45
CA ALA A 47 8.50 -9.54 -0.24
C ALA A 47 8.67 -8.16 0.38
N ASP A 48 8.55 -7.15 -0.48
CA ASP A 48 8.22 -5.79 -0.05
C ASP A 48 6.69 -5.70 -0.09
N ILE A 49 6.08 -5.34 1.03
CA ILE A 49 4.62 -5.36 1.16
C ILE A 49 4.07 -3.94 1.18
N LEU A 50 3.00 -3.71 0.42
CA LEU A 50 2.22 -2.48 0.49
C LEU A 50 0.93 -2.77 1.23
N ILE A 51 0.67 -2.01 2.29
CA ILE A 51 -0.62 -2.04 3.01
C ILE A 51 -1.28 -0.70 2.76
N ALA A 52 -2.36 -0.70 1.99
CA ALA A 52 -2.98 0.54 1.53
C ALA A 52 -4.44 0.62 1.99
N ALA A 53 -4.86 1.82 2.38
CA ALA A 53 -6.27 2.08 2.62
C ALA A 53 -7.02 2.00 1.29
N ASP A 54 -8.26 1.52 1.33
CA ASP A 54 -9.07 1.28 0.14
C ASP A 54 -9.13 2.48 -0.81
N CYS A 55 -9.14 3.69 -0.26
CA CYS A 55 -9.34 4.91 -1.06
C CYS A 55 -8.08 5.44 -1.72
N THR A 56 -6.89 4.96 -1.35
CA THR A 56 -5.63 5.59 -1.78
C THR A 56 -5.39 5.46 -3.28
N ALA A 57 -5.70 4.31 -3.85
CA ALA A 57 -5.52 4.10 -5.29
C ALA A 57 -6.43 4.99 -6.12
N TYR A 58 -7.59 5.34 -5.59
CA TYR A 58 -8.52 6.23 -6.29
C TYR A 58 -8.09 7.68 -6.19
N ALA A 59 -7.47 8.06 -5.06
CA ALA A 59 -7.08 9.45 -4.83
C ALA A 59 -5.77 9.80 -5.53
N TYR A 60 -4.81 8.88 -5.55
CA TYR A 60 -3.47 9.15 -6.06
C TYR A 60 -3.32 8.56 -7.46
N GLY A 61 -3.16 9.45 -8.46
CA GLY A 61 -3.25 9.03 -9.87
C GLY A 61 -2.16 8.08 -10.33
N ASN A 62 -0.96 8.13 -9.75
CA ASN A 62 0.17 7.30 -10.17
C ASN A 62 0.39 6.11 -9.24
N PHE A 63 -0.69 5.60 -8.66
CA PHE A 63 -0.61 4.61 -7.58
C PHE A 63 0.10 3.31 -8.02
N HIS A 64 -0.19 2.81 -9.21
CA HIS A 64 0.42 1.58 -9.68
C HIS A 64 1.94 1.72 -9.80
N ALA A 65 2.41 2.81 -10.41
CA ALA A 65 3.84 3.00 -10.62
C ALA A 65 4.59 3.31 -9.33
N ASP A 66 3.99 4.11 -8.45
CA ASP A 66 4.70 4.61 -7.27
C ASP A 66 4.55 3.71 -6.05
N PHE A 67 3.46 2.98 -5.94
CA PHE A 67 3.16 2.18 -4.75
C PHE A 67 3.08 0.69 -5.00
N ILE A 68 2.39 0.25 -6.05
CA ILE A 68 2.17 -1.18 -6.28
C ILE A 68 3.38 -1.88 -6.89
N ARG A 69 4.08 -1.19 -7.79
CA ARG A 69 5.19 -1.81 -8.54
C ARG A 69 6.21 -2.43 -7.59
N GLY A 70 6.50 -3.71 -7.79
CA GLY A 70 7.50 -4.43 -7.01
C GLY A 70 7.06 -4.80 -5.61
N ARG A 71 5.79 -4.62 -5.27
CA ARG A 71 5.28 -4.90 -3.92
C ARG A 71 4.10 -5.85 -3.97
N ILE A 72 3.96 -6.64 -2.92
CA ILE A 72 2.75 -7.43 -2.69
C ILE A 72 1.74 -6.51 -2.02
N THR A 73 0.57 -6.37 -2.60
CA THR A 73 -0.39 -5.34 -2.21
C THR A 73 -1.54 -5.92 -1.40
N LEU A 74 -1.76 -5.35 -0.22
CA LEU A 74 -2.93 -5.65 0.61
C LEU A 74 -3.69 -4.35 0.88
N ILE A 75 -5.01 -4.41 0.79
CA ILE A 75 -5.84 -3.23 1.03
C ILE A 75 -6.90 -3.52 2.08
N GLY A 76 -7.40 -2.46 2.70
CA GLY A 76 -8.48 -2.57 3.65
C GLY A 76 -8.95 -1.21 4.14
N CYS A 77 -10.06 -1.21 4.84
CA CYS A 77 -10.61 -0.02 5.48
C CYS A 77 -11.06 -0.42 6.89
N PRO A 78 -10.31 -0.01 7.93
CA PRO A 78 -10.67 -0.42 9.30
C PRO A 78 -12.06 0.02 9.70
N LYS A 79 -12.53 1.16 9.18
CA LYS A 79 -13.86 1.66 9.52
C LYS A 79 -14.95 0.84 8.87
N LEU A 80 -14.84 0.54 7.58
CA LEU A 80 -15.87 -0.22 6.86
C LEU A 80 -15.87 -1.69 7.28
N ASP A 81 -14.70 -2.26 7.47
CA ASP A 81 -14.59 -3.65 7.90
C ASP A 81 -14.91 -3.83 9.38
N ALA A 82 -14.84 -2.74 10.15
CA ALA A 82 -15.09 -2.76 11.60
C ALA A 82 -14.21 -3.79 12.32
N VAL A 83 -12.94 -3.95 11.88
CA VAL A 83 -12.02 -4.91 12.45
C VAL A 83 -10.66 -4.26 12.69
N ASP A 84 -9.90 -4.88 13.58
CA ASP A 84 -8.49 -4.55 13.79
C ASP A 84 -7.67 -5.59 13.00
N TYR A 85 -6.88 -5.13 12.04
CA TYR A 85 -6.09 -6.01 11.19
C TYR A 85 -4.82 -6.52 11.88
N THR A 86 -4.54 -6.07 13.11
CA THR A 86 -3.27 -6.36 13.78
C THR A 86 -2.99 -7.86 13.85
N GLU A 87 -3.98 -8.66 14.22
CA GLU A 87 -3.79 -10.10 14.37
C GLU A 87 -3.40 -10.76 13.04
N LYS A 88 -4.13 -10.45 11.98
CA LYS A 88 -3.87 -11.03 10.66
C LYS A 88 -2.50 -10.62 10.13
N LEU A 89 -2.18 -9.34 10.25
CA LEU A 89 -0.89 -8.82 9.78
C LEU A 89 0.26 -9.38 10.60
N THR A 90 0.07 -9.55 11.92
CA THR A 90 1.07 -10.17 12.76
C THR A 90 1.37 -11.59 12.28
N ALA A 91 0.33 -12.36 11.97
CA ALA A 91 0.51 -13.72 11.49
C ALA A 91 1.29 -13.75 10.18
N ILE A 92 0.99 -12.84 9.25
CA ILE A 92 1.70 -12.75 7.98
C ILE A 92 3.16 -12.38 8.21
N PHE A 93 3.42 -11.36 9.02
CA PHE A 93 4.78 -10.88 9.24
C PHE A 93 5.62 -11.88 10.01
N ALA A 94 5.03 -12.62 10.94
CA ALA A 94 5.75 -13.65 11.71
C ALA A 94 6.05 -14.89 10.88
N SER A 95 5.20 -15.21 9.92
CA SER A 95 5.30 -16.46 9.15
C SER A 95 6.25 -16.37 7.95
N HIS A 96 6.65 -15.17 7.55
CA HIS A 96 7.46 -14.97 6.34
C HIS A 96 8.61 -14.01 6.61
N ASN A 97 9.61 -14.07 5.75
CA ASN A 97 10.72 -13.11 5.78
C ASN A 97 10.29 -11.89 4.96
N ILE A 98 9.87 -10.82 5.64
CA ILE A 98 9.36 -9.60 5.00
C ILE A 98 10.50 -8.60 4.87
N ARG A 99 10.76 -8.10 3.66
CA ARG A 99 11.86 -7.17 3.41
C ARG A 99 11.51 -5.74 3.86
N SER A 100 10.29 -5.30 3.60
CA SER A 100 9.85 -3.97 4.00
C SER A 100 8.33 -3.89 3.96
N VAL A 101 7.78 -2.90 4.67
CA VAL A 101 6.35 -2.61 4.64
C VAL A 101 6.19 -1.13 4.31
N THR A 102 5.33 -0.83 3.33
CA THR A 102 4.93 0.54 3.01
C THR A 102 3.45 0.67 3.33
N VAL A 103 3.08 1.70 4.08
CA VAL A 103 1.68 2.01 4.37
C VAL A 103 1.28 3.21 3.52
N ALA A 104 0.17 3.10 2.79
CA ALA A 104 -0.43 4.23 2.09
C ALA A 104 -1.79 4.50 2.73
N ARG A 105 -1.97 5.69 3.28
CA ARG A 105 -3.22 6.05 3.95
C ARG A 105 -3.67 7.44 3.53
N MET A 106 -4.97 7.68 3.66
CA MET A 106 -5.49 9.02 3.43
C MET A 106 -5.29 9.91 4.65
N GLU A 107 -5.35 11.21 4.44
CA GLU A 107 -5.23 12.20 5.53
C GLU A 107 -6.40 12.15 6.52
N VAL A 108 -7.52 11.57 6.12
CA VAL A 108 -8.72 11.55 6.95
C VAL A 108 -8.54 10.65 8.18
N PRO A 109 -9.17 10.99 9.32
CA PRO A 109 -8.94 10.26 10.57
C PRO A 109 -9.27 8.78 10.52
N CYS A 110 -10.25 8.37 9.71
CA CYS A 110 -10.64 6.97 9.64
C CYS A 110 -9.55 6.05 9.10
N CYS A 111 -8.53 6.60 8.44
CA CYS A 111 -7.43 5.80 7.91
C CYS A 111 -6.31 5.58 8.92
N GLY A 112 -6.31 6.28 10.05
CA GLY A 112 -5.25 6.13 11.05
C GLY A 112 -5.15 4.72 11.62
N GLY A 113 -6.26 3.99 11.64
CA GLY A 113 -6.27 2.63 12.15
C GLY A 113 -5.42 1.66 11.35
N ILE A 114 -5.24 1.88 10.05
CA ILE A 114 -4.44 0.97 9.24
C ILE A 114 -2.95 1.13 9.57
N GLU A 115 -2.50 2.36 9.76
CA GLU A 115 -1.12 2.62 10.19
C GLU A 115 -0.85 2.01 11.57
N TYR A 116 -1.77 2.21 12.50
CA TYR A 116 -1.69 1.68 13.84
C TYR A 116 -1.60 0.15 13.84
N ALA A 117 -2.44 -0.50 13.04
CA ALA A 117 -2.45 -1.95 12.93
C ALA A 117 -1.12 -2.49 12.39
N VAL A 118 -0.56 -1.82 11.37
CA VAL A 118 0.72 -2.24 10.79
C VAL A 118 1.84 -2.10 11.82
N GLN A 119 1.91 -0.98 12.52
CA GLN A 119 2.96 -0.75 13.50
C GLN A 119 2.88 -1.77 14.65
N ASN A 120 1.68 -2.05 15.12
CA ASN A 120 1.48 -3.05 16.16
C ASN A 120 1.83 -4.44 15.67
N ALA A 121 1.50 -4.76 14.43
CA ALA A 121 1.80 -6.08 13.86
C ALA A 121 3.31 -6.29 13.72
N ILE A 122 4.05 -5.26 13.31
CA ILE A 122 5.51 -5.36 13.22
C ILE A 122 6.09 -5.61 14.61
N ALA A 123 5.64 -4.85 15.60
CA ALA A 123 6.13 -5.03 16.97
C ALA A 123 5.78 -6.42 17.50
N ALA A 124 4.56 -6.89 17.27
CA ALA A 124 4.11 -8.19 17.77
C ALA A 124 4.78 -9.36 17.06
N SER A 125 5.24 -9.17 15.82
CA SER A 125 5.93 -10.24 15.08
C SER A 125 7.31 -10.55 15.65
N GLY A 126 7.87 -9.65 16.44
CA GLY A 126 9.22 -9.79 16.98
C GLY A 126 10.32 -9.57 15.97
N LYS A 127 10.01 -9.06 14.79
CA LYS A 127 10.96 -8.82 13.72
C LYS A 127 11.20 -7.33 13.51
N ASP A 128 12.39 -6.99 13.05
CA ASP A 128 12.76 -5.61 12.75
C ASP A 128 12.51 -5.36 11.27
N ILE A 129 11.29 -4.93 10.94
CA ILE A 129 10.88 -4.72 9.56
C ILE A 129 10.82 -3.22 9.29
N PRO A 130 11.58 -2.71 8.29
CA PRO A 130 11.50 -1.29 7.94
C PRO A 130 10.09 -0.93 7.48
N CYS A 131 9.57 0.18 8.01
CA CYS A 131 8.22 0.63 7.68
C CYS A 131 8.25 2.06 7.18
N ARG A 132 7.59 2.30 6.05
CA ARG A 132 7.42 3.62 5.47
C ARG A 132 5.94 3.94 5.40
N VAL A 133 5.57 5.15 5.83
CA VAL A 133 4.17 5.59 5.81
C VAL A 133 4.06 6.79 4.89
N ALA A 134 3.15 6.71 3.92
CA ALA A 134 2.81 7.82 3.03
C ALA A 134 1.37 8.25 3.30
N VAL A 135 1.18 9.54 3.56
CA VAL A 135 -0.14 10.13 3.80
C VAL A 135 -0.56 10.87 2.53
N ILE A 136 -1.70 10.50 1.99
CA ILE A 136 -2.21 11.03 0.72
C ILE A 136 -3.39 11.95 1.01
N GLY A 137 -3.35 13.14 0.42
CA GLY A 137 -4.43 14.10 0.56
C GLY A 137 -5.60 13.77 -0.36
N THR A 138 -6.77 14.26 -0.02
CA THR A 138 -7.96 14.07 -0.84
C THR A 138 -7.85 14.74 -2.20
N ASP A 139 -6.89 15.65 -2.36
CA ASP A 139 -6.59 16.28 -3.66
C ASP A 139 -5.62 15.45 -4.52
N GLY A 140 -5.17 14.31 -4.02
CA GLY A 140 -4.29 13.42 -4.77
C GLY A 140 -2.81 13.69 -4.61
N THR A 141 -2.40 14.53 -3.64
CA THR A 141 -0.98 14.79 -3.40
C THR A 141 -0.48 13.98 -2.20
N ILE A 142 0.82 13.70 -2.19
CA ILE A 142 1.45 13.09 -1.02
C ILE A 142 1.79 14.22 -0.06
N LEU A 143 1.15 14.20 1.11
CA LEU A 143 1.31 15.27 2.10
C LEU A 143 2.50 15.03 3.02
N GLU A 144 2.81 13.75 3.27
CA GLU A 144 3.83 13.40 4.26
C GLU A 144 4.36 12.00 3.95
N GLU A 145 5.67 11.80 4.12
CA GLU A 145 6.27 10.45 4.10
C GLU A 145 7.15 10.33 5.33
N ARG A 146 6.97 9.22 6.06
CA ARG A 146 7.75 8.93 7.26
C ARG A 146 8.37 7.55 7.13
N VAL A 147 9.59 7.40 7.64
CA VAL A 147 10.31 6.12 7.67
C VAL A 147 10.67 5.81 9.11
N SER A 148 10.47 4.55 9.52
CA SER A 148 10.81 4.11 10.86
C SER A 148 11.57 2.79 10.86
#